data_e82c511e0dd32d041fd0a4123c41eb1c
#
_entry.id   e82c511e0dd32d041fd0a4123c41eb1c
#
_cell.length_a   1.000
_cell.length_b   1.000
_cell.length_c   1.000
_cell.angle_alpha   90.00
_cell.angle_beta   90.00
_cell.angle_gamma   90.00
#
_symmetry.space_group_name_H-M   'P 1'
#
loop_
_entity.id
_entity.type
_entity.pdbx_description
1 polymer ?
#
loop_
_entity_poly.entity_id
_entity_poly.type
_entity_poly.pdbx_seq_one_letter_code
_entity_poly.pdbx_strand_id
1 'polypeptide(L)'
;TIGVEVKFLTPEQVKEIWPLCNIDGLIGAIQHPEDGYIQPADLTQALAIGSRNRGAEIYRNTSVIGIKQTKDGWAVETDKGSIECEHVVSCTGNFARQTGKMVGLEIPVIPVEHQYIVTEPHPEIVKRKKEGKPEMGVLRDSDTQWYMREEAGGLILGPYEKGAPCCYVDGPSKDSEYELFQEDLERLAPHIEGAIHRVPAFGEVGVKKVYNGAICYTPDGNPIVGPAWGLKNFWINEGHSFGITAAGGAGWQLAEWIMDGEPTIDMLGVEPRRYGDYASKSYLIEKNEEAYRNVFTIHYPDEEREAARPLRQAPCYDRLKNLGAVFGQKFGWERANFFATDGMEQKDDWSFRRSKWFEAVKKECKNVKENVGLLDMTAFGKCRIKGPKAEEFLDYLVANKLPKKIGRVNLCHALNTKGGVHSEFTIMKEADDSYYLVSAGAFQRLDHDWIQKWMPKDGSVQFENLTNSMGVLVIAGPKARDLMNKVSKDDFSNENFKWLSSKKVD
;
A
#
# COMPACT_ATOMS: atom_id res chain seq x y z
N THR A 1 -20.11 5.87 -10.18
CA THR A 1 -19.32 5.71 -11.41
C THR A 1 -18.30 6.84 -11.49
N ILE A 2 -17.07 6.51 -11.83
CA ILE A 2 -15.96 7.48 -11.98
C ILE A 2 -15.88 8.07 -13.40
N GLY A 3 -16.89 7.83 -14.25
CA GLY A 3 -16.94 8.35 -15.61
C GLY A 3 -16.16 7.56 -16.67
N VAL A 4 -15.62 6.38 -16.32
CA VAL A 4 -14.92 5.50 -17.27
C VAL A 4 -15.93 4.64 -18.02
N GLU A 5 -15.87 4.64 -19.36
CA GLU A 5 -16.68 3.77 -20.19
C GLU A 5 -16.17 2.32 -20.11
N VAL A 6 -17.08 1.39 -19.85
CA VAL A 6 -16.78 -0.05 -19.78
C VAL A 6 -17.86 -0.80 -20.57
N LYS A 7 -17.46 -1.74 -21.43
CA LYS A 7 -18.36 -2.61 -22.19
C LYS A 7 -18.17 -4.06 -21.79
N PHE A 8 -19.27 -4.76 -21.57
CA PHE A 8 -19.25 -6.22 -21.44
C PHE A 8 -19.40 -6.82 -22.84
N LEU A 9 -18.52 -7.75 -23.19
CA LEU A 9 -18.48 -8.40 -24.49
C LEU A 9 -18.84 -9.87 -24.38
N THR A 10 -19.62 -10.38 -25.33
CA THR A 10 -19.78 -11.82 -25.54
C THR A 10 -18.52 -12.41 -26.18
N PRO A 11 -18.34 -13.76 -26.13
CA PRO A 11 -17.21 -14.40 -26.81
C PRO A 11 -17.13 -14.07 -28.30
N GLU A 12 -18.27 -13.98 -29.01
CA GLU A 12 -18.33 -13.62 -30.42
C GLU A 12 -17.83 -12.19 -30.65
N GLN A 13 -18.23 -11.25 -29.81
CA GLN A 13 -17.75 -9.86 -29.87
C GLN A 13 -16.25 -9.77 -29.58
N VAL A 14 -15.72 -10.61 -28.66
CA VAL A 14 -14.27 -10.72 -28.45
C VAL A 14 -13.58 -11.18 -29.73
N LYS A 15 -14.14 -12.19 -30.43
CA LYS A 15 -13.61 -12.69 -31.71
C LYS A 15 -13.59 -11.65 -32.81
N GLU A 16 -14.56 -10.73 -32.82
CA GLU A 16 -14.59 -9.63 -33.77
C GLU A 16 -13.43 -8.62 -33.53
N ILE A 17 -13.16 -8.29 -32.27
CA ILE A 17 -12.10 -7.36 -31.87
C ILE A 17 -10.72 -8.04 -31.94
N TRP A 18 -10.65 -9.29 -31.53
CA TRP A 18 -9.45 -10.13 -31.49
C TRP A 18 -9.63 -11.39 -32.36
N PRO A 19 -9.52 -11.30 -33.70
CA PRO A 19 -9.75 -12.42 -34.61
C PRO A 19 -8.85 -13.64 -34.39
N LEU A 20 -7.67 -13.45 -33.78
CA LEU A 20 -6.73 -14.52 -33.47
C LEU A 20 -7.04 -15.21 -32.13
N CYS A 21 -8.00 -14.69 -31.36
CA CYS A 21 -8.38 -15.26 -30.06
C CYS A 21 -9.19 -16.54 -30.24
N ASN A 22 -8.83 -17.60 -29.51
CA ASN A 22 -9.68 -18.77 -29.31
C ASN A 22 -10.72 -18.44 -28.23
N ILE A 23 -11.99 -18.61 -28.55
CA ILE A 23 -13.11 -18.28 -27.65
C ILE A 23 -13.69 -19.50 -26.93
N ASP A 24 -13.14 -20.69 -27.14
CA ASP A 24 -13.59 -21.89 -26.47
C ASP A 24 -13.46 -21.77 -24.96
N GLY A 25 -14.54 -22.05 -24.25
CA GLY A 25 -14.61 -21.91 -22.79
C GLY A 25 -14.61 -20.45 -22.26
N LEU A 26 -14.58 -19.45 -23.14
CA LEU A 26 -14.69 -18.04 -22.74
C LEU A 26 -16.13 -17.71 -22.35
N ILE A 27 -16.32 -17.11 -21.18
CA ILE A 27 -17.64 -16.65 -20.69
C ILE A 27 -17.97 -15.26 -21.23
N GLY A 28 -16.96 -14.40 -21.35
CA GLY A 28 -17.06 -13.03 -21.84
C GLY A 28 -15.81 -12.22 -21.54
N ALA A 29 -15.84 -10.94 -21.84
CA ALA A 29 -14.75 -10.02 -21.55
C ALA A 29 -15.27 -8.63 -21.13
N ILE A 30 -14.38 -7.82 -20.56
CA ILE A 30 -14.61 -6.42 -20.26
C ILE A 30 -13.69 -5.61 -21.18
N GLN A 31 -14.26 -4.65 -21.91
CA GLN A 31 -13.51 -3.73 -22.74
C GLN A 31 -13.52 -2.33 -22.14
N HIS A 32 -12.36 -1.69 -22.16
CA HIS A 32 -12.19 -0.26 -21.95
C HIS A 32 -11.88 0.38 -23.31
N PRO A 33 -12.86 0.99 -23.99
CA PRO A 33 -12.69 1.45 -25.38
C PRO A 33 -11.68 2.57 -25.55
N GLU A 34 -11.47 3.38 -24.52
CA GLU A 34 -10.58 4.53 -24.51
C GLU A 34 -9.17 4.21 -23.99
N ASP A 35 -8.94 2.96 -23.58
CA ASP A 35 -7.63 2.51 -23.12
C ASP A 35 -6.74 2.10 -24.30
N GLY A 36 -5.43 1.99 -24.04
CA GLY A 36 -4.47 1.64 -25.07
C GLY A 36 -3.07 1.44 -24.51
N TYR A 37 -2.08 1.62 -25.36
CA TYR A 37 -0.67 1.61 -24.98
C TYR A 37 0.07 2.80 -25.61
N ILE A 38 1.21 3.15 -25.05
CA ILE A 38 2.06 4.23 -25.51
C ILE A 38 3.52 3.79 -25.45
N GLN A 39 4.36 4.39 -26.30
CA GLN A 39 5.80 4.20 -26.22
C GLN A 39 6.35 4.97 -25.00
N PRO A 40 6.91 4.27 -23.97
CA PRO A 40 7.35 4.91 -22.72
C PRO A 40 8.41 5.99 -22.93
N ALA A 41 9.37 5.78 -23.84
CA ALA A 41 10.42 6.75 -24.12
C ALA A 41 9.86 8.04 -24.72
N ASP A 42 8.92 7.93 -25.65
CA ASP A 42 8.30 9.10 -26.30
C ASP A 42 7.46 9.90 -25.32
N LEU A 43 6.69 9.23 -24.44
CA LEU A 43 5.93 9.89 -23.38
C LEU A 43 6.87 10.64 -22.43
N THR A 44 7.97 10.01 -22.01
CA THR A 44 8.96 10.63 -21.13
C THR A 44 9.58 11.88 -21.78
N GLN A 45 9.94 11.79 -23.06
CA GLN A 45 10.47 12.96 -23.81
C GLN A 45 9.44 14.06 -23.98
N ALA A 46 8.18 13.72 -24.26
CA ALA A 46 7.09 14.70 -24.38
C ALA A 46 6.90 15.47 -23.06
N LEU A 47 6.86 14.78 -21.93
CA LEU A 47 6.77 15.39 -20.60
C LEU A 47 8.00 16.27 -20.29
N ALA A 48 9.20 15.81 -20.61
CA ALA A 48 10.43 16.56 -20.43
C ALA A 48 10.45 17.86 -21.27
N ILE A 49 10.02 17.79 -22.52
CA ILE A 49 9.89 18.97 -23.40
C ILE A 49 8.83 19.92 -22.84
N GLY A 50 7.68 19.41 -22.43
CA GLY A 50 6.62 20.20 -21.82
C GLY A 50 7.07 20.93 -20.54
N SER A 51 7.88 20.28 -19.69
CA SER A 51 8.45 20.86 -18.50
C SER A 51 9.43 21.98 -18.81
N ARG A 52 10.37 21.74 -19.74
CA ARG A 52 11.33 22.77 -20.20
C ARG A 52 10.65 24.00 -20.76
N ASN A 53 9.60 23.82 -21.56
CA ASN A 53 8.84 24.92 -22.13
C ASN A 53 8.13 25.77 -21.07
N ARG A 54 8.03 25.26 -19.83
CA ARG A 54 7.49 25.96 -18.66
C ARG A 54 8.55 26.43 -17.67
N GLY A 55 9.83 26.37 -18.06
CA GLY A 55 10.95 26.88 -17.27
C GLY A 55 11.65 25.85 -16.37
N ALA A 56 11.28 24.57 -16.43
CA ALA A 56 12.02 23.56 -15.68
C ALA A 56 13.39 23.29 -16.32
N GLU A 57 14.42 23.20 -15.50
CA GLU A 57 15.76 22.83 -15.93
C GLU A 57 15.97 21.32 -15.74
N ILE A 58 16.52 20.65 -16.75
CA ILE A 58 16.80 19.21 -16.72
C ILE A 58 18.29 18.97 -16.99
N TYR A 59 18.97 18.49 -15.98
CA TYR A 59 20.41 18.18 -16.01
C TYR A 59 20.60 16.68 -16.22
N ARG A 60 20.97 16.27 -17.43
CA ARG A 60 21.31 14.88 -17.76
C ARG A 60 22.75 14.57 -17.36
N ASN A 61 23.05 13.29 -17.16
CA ASN A 61 24.38 12.80 -16.79
C ASN A 61 24.92 13.56 -15.56
N THR A 62 24.05 13.78 -14.57
CA THR A 62 24.37 14.50 -13.33
C THR A 62 23.83 13.67 -12.18
N SER A 63 24.74 12.98 -11.50
CA SER A 63 24.40 12.05 -10.43
C SER A 63 24.27 12.76 -9.09
N VAL A 64 23.18 12.54 -8.37
CA VAL A 64 23.04 12.97 -6.98
C VAL A 64 23.87 12.05 -6.10
N ILE A 65 24.80 12.62 -5.34
CA ILE A 65 25.75 11.91 -4.46
C ILE A 65 25.48 12.17 -2.98
N GLY A 66 24.66 13.16 -2.64
CA GLY A 66 24.28 13.48 -1.27
C GLY A 66 23.09 14.44 -1.21
N ILE A 67 22.31 14.34 -0.13
CA ILE A 67 21.21 15.24 0.15
C ILE A 67 21.29 15.60 1.62
N LYS A 68 21.35 16.91 1.93
CA LYS A 68 21.50 17.41 3.30
C LYS A 68 20.45 18.47 3.60
N GLN A 69 19.81 18.35 4.76
CA GLN A 69 18.90 19.39 5.24
C GLN A 69 19.69 20.62 5.66
N THR A 70 19.23 21.80 5.23
CA THR A 70 19.75 23.11 5.62
C THR A 70 18.77 23.79 6.57
N LYS A 71 19.08 25.01 7.01
CA LYS A 71 18.17 25.80 7.86
C LYS A 71 16.83 26.08 7.18
N ASP A 72 16.86 26.40 5.89
CA ASP A 72 15.70 26.91 5.16
C ASP A 72 15.19 25.96 4.06
N GLY A 73 15.86 24.82 3.86
CA GLY A 73 15.51 23.84 2.81
C GLY A 73 16.50 22.68 2.74
N TRP A 74 17.04 22.47 1.57
CA TRP A 74 17.90 21.31 1.24
C TRP A 74 19.08 21.72 0.37
N ALA A 75 20.21 21.07 0.54
CA ALA A 75 21.34 21.08 -0.37
C ALA A 75 21.45 19.70 -1.04
N VAL A 76 21.29 19.65 -2.35
CA VAL A 76 21.45 18.45 -3.18
C VAL A 76 22.84 18.49 -3.80
N GLU A 77 23.71 17.61 -3.37
CA GLU A 77 25.08 17.46 -3.87
C GLU A 77 25.10 16.55 -5.09
N THR A 78 25.73 16.99 -6.17
CA THR A 78 25.89 16.20 -7.39
C THR A 78 27.38 16.07 -7.74
N ASP A 79 27.70 15.17 -8.66
CA ASP A 79 29.04 15.00 -9.22
C ASP A 79 29.54 16.23 -10.03
N LYS A 80 28.63 17.23 -10.24
CA LYS A 80 28.95 18.47 -11.02
C LYS A 80 28.73 19.76 -10.26
N GLY A 81 28.33 19.67 -9.01
CA GLY A 81 28.08 20.85 -8.17
C GLY A 81 26.90 20.62 -7.21
N SER A 82 26.53 21.65 -6.46
CA SER A 82 25.46 21.60 -5.47
C SER A 82 24.29 22.50 -5.88
N ILE A 83 23.07 22.08 -5.57
CA ILE A 83 21.83 22.82 -5.78
C ILE A 83 21.19 23.05 -4.42
N GLU A 84 20.91 24.31 -4.07
CA GLU A 84 20.08 24.66 -2.91
C GLU A 84 18.63 24.81 -3.34
N CYS A 85 17.71 24.20 -2.59
CA CYS A 85 16.28 24.21 -2.90
C CYS A 85 15.42 24.15 -1.64
N GLU A 86 14.20 24.61 -1.74
CA GLU A 86 13.21 24.56 -0.65
C GLU A 86 12.60 23.16 -0.50
N HIS A 87 12.32 22.50 -1.61
CA HIS A 87 11.70 21.18 -1.68
C HIS A 87 12.55 20.19 -2.48
N VAL A 88 12.60 18.95 -2.02
CA VAL A 88 13.16 17.81 -2.76
C VAL A 88 12.06 16.79 -3.02
N VAL A 89 11.97 16.32 -4.26
CA VAL A 89 11.07 15.21 -4.65
C VAL A 89 11.93 14.05 -5.12
N SER A 90 11.88 12.92 -4.41
CA SER A 90 12.55 11.69 -4.82
C SER A 90 11.70 10.95 -5.85
N CYS A 91 12.24 10.77 -7.07
CA CYS A 91 11.63 10.03 -8.17
C CYS A 91 12.67 9.09 -8.81
N THR A 92 13.40 8.33 -7.98
CA THR A 92 14.64 7.65 -8.35
C THR A 92 14.46 6.18 -8.71
N GLY A 93 13.20 5.68 -8.71
CA GLY A 93 12.85 4.35 -9.17
C GLY A 93 13.59 3.24 -8.45
N ASN A 94 14.38 2.43 -9.15
CA ASN A 94 15.14 1.34 -8.55
C ASN A 94 16.20 1.82 -7.52
N PHE A 95 16.57 3.12 -7.53
CA PHE A 95 17.48 3.75 -6.57
C PHE A 95 16.78 4.34 -5.35
N ALA A 96 15.46 4.18 -5.19
CA ALA A 96 14.66 4.77 -4.11
C ALA A 96 15.23 4.52 -2.71
N ARG A 97 15.70 3.30 -2.42
CA ARG A 97 16.30 2.96 -1.12
C ARG A 97 17.60 3.70 -0.86
N GLN A 98 18.47 3.80 -1.87
CA GLN A 98 19.74 4.53 -1.73
C GLN A 98 19.51 6.01 -1.52
N THR A 99 18.60 6.61 -2.29
CA THR A 99 18.21 8.01 -2.13
C THR A 99 17.60 8.27 -0.75
N GLY A 100 16.71 7.38 -0.29
CA GLY A 100 16.15 7.46 1.07
C GLY A 100 17.23 7.44 2.15
N LYS A 101 18.23 6.56 2.04
CA LYS A 101 19.34 6.47 2.99
C LYS A 101 20.17 7.75 3.09
N MET A 102 20.26 8.55 2.02
CA MET A 102 20.96 9.85 2.07
C MET A 102 20.31 10.82 3.07
N VAL A 103 19.01 10.64 3.36
CA VAL A 103 18.24 11.48 4.28
C VAL A 103 17.74 10.71 5.52
N GLY A 104 18.25 9.49 5.75
CA GLY A 104 17.92 8.67 6.92
C GLY A 104 16.57 7.95 6.82
N LEU A 105 16.02 7.74 5.62
CA LEU A 105 14.78 7.03 5.38
C LEU A 105 15.01 5.62 4.81
N GLU A 106 14.24 4.66 5.27
CA GLU A 106 14.09 3.35 4.64
C GLU A 106 12.81 3.35 3.77
N ILE A 107 12.94 3.75 2.50
CA ILE A 107 11.83 3.75 1.55
C ILE A 107 11.48 2.29 1.20
N PRO A 108 10.22 1.84 1.36
CA PRO A 108 9.83 0.44 1.21
C PRO A 108 9.63 0.04 -0.26
N VAL A 109 10.70 0.13 -1.05
CA VAL A 109 10.76 -0.26 -2.46
C VAL A 109 11.89 -1.24 -2.66
N ILE A 110 11.60 -2.44 -3.16
CA ILE A 110 12.59 -3.41 -3.66
C ILE A 110 12.09 -3.90 -5.01
N PRO A 111 12.88 -3.77 -6.09
CA PRO A 111 12.47 -4.24 -7.41
C PRO A 111 12.31 -5.76 -7.48
N VAL A 112 11.48 -6.20 -8.42
CA VAL A 112 11.26 -7.61 -8.78
C VAL A 112 11.67 -7.79 -10.25
N GLU A 113 12.19 -8.95 -10.61
CA GLU A 113 12.41 -9.29 -12.01
C GLU A 113 11.07 -9.41 -12.73
N HIS A 114 11.03 -8.89 -13.95
CA HIS A 114 9.85 -8.94 -14.81
C HIS A 114 10.25 -9.25 -16.22
N GLN A 115 9.59 -10.25 -16.82
CA GLN A 115 9.90 -10.70 -18.16
C GLN A 115 8.76 -10.45 -19.14
N TYR A 116 9.12 -10.26 -20.42
CA TYR A 116 8.18 -10.34 -21.52
C TYR A 116 8.84 -10.92 -22.77
N ILE A 117 8.04 -11.54 -23.61
CA ILE A 117 8.45 -12.17 -24.85
C ILE A 117 8.00 -11.32 -26.03
N VAL A 118 8.89 -11.15 -27.01
CA VAL A 118 8.56 -10.61 -28.34
C VAL A 118 8.74 -11.72 -29.35
N THR A 119 7.73 -11.96 -30.19
CA THR A 119 7.78 -12.99 -31.24
C THR A 119 8.35 -12.43 -32.56
N GLU A 120 8.72 -13.35 -33.45
CA GLU A 120 8.90 -13.03 -34.85
C GLU A 120 7.55 -12.59 -35.47
N PRO A 121 7.58 -11.88 -36.64
CA PRO A 121 6.35 -11.46 -37.32
C PRO A 121 5.44 -12.64 -37.67
N HIS A 122 4.13 -12.51 -37.40
CA HIS A 122 3.13 -13.49 -37.78
C HIS A 122 2.46 -13.13 -39.10
N PRO A 123 2.34 -14.05 -40.07
CA PRO A 123 1.82 -13.77 -41.41
C PRO A 123 0.44 -13.08 -41.41
N GLU A 124 -0.48 -13.51 -40.56
CA GLU A 124 -1.81 -12.92 -40.48
C GLU A 124 -1.80 -11.49 -39.92
N ILE A 125 -0.95 -11.19 -38.93
CA ILE A 125 -0.79 -9.82 -38.41
C ILE A 125 -0.22 -8.90 -39.48
N VAL A 126 0.82 -9.35 -40.19
CA VAL A 126 1.41 -8.60 -41.31
C VAL A 126 0.40 -8.37 -42.43
N LYS A 127 -0.43 -9.36 -42.75
CA LYS A 127 -1.51 -9.26 -43.75
C LYS A 127 -2.56 -8.24 -43.30
N ARG A 128 -3.06 -8.32 -42.05
CA ARG A 128 -4.03 -7.38 -41.47
C ARG A 128 -3.54 -5.91 -41.61
N LYS A 129 -2.28 -5.69 -41.28
CA LYS A 129 -1.64 -4.35 -41.40
C LYS A 129 -1.58 -3.87 -42.84
N LYS A 130 -1.24 -4.74 -43.80
CA LYS A 130 -1.23 -4.43 -45.26
C LYS A 130 -2.64 -4.11 -45.77
N GLU A 131 -3.66 -4.75 -45.25
CA GLU A 131 -5.07 -4.53 -45.57
C GLU A 131 -5.65 -3.26 -44.91
N GLY A 132 -4.87 -2.53 -44.12
CA GLY A 132 -5.31 -1.33 -43.40
C GLY A 132 -6.31 -1.60 -42.29
N LYS A 133 -6.37 -2.85 -41.77
CA LYS A 133 -7.22 -3.17 -40.63
C LYS A 133 -6.64 -2.56 -39.35
N PRO A 134 -7.51 -2.15 -38.41
CA PRO A 134 -7.05 -1.62 -37.12
C PRO A 134 -6.25 -2.67 -36.35
N GLU A 135 -5.31 -2.19 -35.56
CA GLU A 135 -4.55 -3.00 -34.61
C GLU A 135 -5.50 -3.62 -33.59
N MET A 136 -5.23 -4.88 -33.20
CA MET A 136 -5.95 -5.53 -32.11
C MET A 136 -5.57 -4.86 -30.78
N GLY A 137 -6.57 -4.56 -29.96
CA GLY A 137 -6.32 -3.92 -28.65
C GLY A 137 -5.46 -4.75 -27.71
N VAL A 138 -5.07 -4.22 -26.57
CA VAL A 138 -4.36 -4.98 -25.54
C VAL A 138 -5.31 -6.03 -24.97
N LEU A 139 -4.93 -7.30 -25.09
CA LEU A 139 -5.65 -8.45 -24.51
C LEU A 139 -5.04 -8.81 -23.17
N ARG A 140 -5.87 -9.00 -22.15
CA ARG A 140 -5.46 -9.53 -20.85
C ARG A 140 -6.24 -10.80 -20.54
N ASP A 141 -5.54 -11.87 -20.15
CA ASP A 141 -6.14 -13.11 -19.65
C ASP A 141 -5.80 -13.24 -18.16
N SER A 142 -6.84 -13.16 -17.31
CA SER A 142 -6.67 -13.25 -15.86
C SER A 142 -6.56 -14.70 -15.36
N ASP A 143 -7.05 -15.68 -16.14
CA ASP A 143 -7.01 -17.10 -15.75
C ASP A 143 -5.56 -17.62 -15.81
N THR A 144 -4.79 -17.20 -16.83
CA THR A 144 -3.39 -17.56 -17.02
C THR A 144 -2.40 -16.41 -16.82
N GLN A 145 -2.90 -15.23 -16.34
CA GLN A 145 -2.14 -14.11 -15.78
C GLN A 145 -1.11 -13.48 -16.72
N TRP A 146 -1.54 -13.08 -17.90
CA TRP A 146 -0.72 -12.40 -18.88
C TRP A 146 -1.48 -11.32 -19.64
N TYR A 147 -0.72 -10.44 -20.31
CA TYR A 147 -1.23 -9.52 -21.32
C TYR A 147 -0.55 -9.79 -22.67
N MET A 148 -1.24 -9.41 -23.76
CA MET A 148 -0.73 -9.56 -25.13
C MET A 148 -1.17 -8.37 -25.98
N ARG A 149 -0.32 -7.94 -26.90
CA ARG A 149 -0.64 -6.98 -27.96
C ARG A 149 0.22 -7.20 -29.19
N GLU A 150 -0.14 -6.52 -30.29
CA GLU A 150 0.70 -6.49 -31.47
C GLU A 150 1.99 -5.70 -31.24
N GLU A 151 3.10 -6.16 -31.80
CA GLU A 151 4.40 -5.48 -31.79
C GLU A 151 5.19 -5.80 -33.06
N ALA A 152 5.51 -4.80 -33.88
CA ALA A 152 6.37 -4.93 -35.07
C ALA A 152 5.96 -6.06 -36.03
N GLY A 153 4.68 -6.36 -36.15
CA GLY A 153 4.11 -7.43 -36.97
C GLY A 153 4.05 -8.80 -36.30
N GLY A 154 4.52 -8.93 -35.08
CA GLY A 154 4.40 -10.06 -34.19
C GLY A 154 3.56 -9.74 -32.94
N LEU A 155 3.82 -10.44 -31.85
CA LEU A 155 3.11 -10.31 -30.58
C LEU A 155 4.09 -10.07 -29.44
N ILE A 156 3.67 -9.29 -28.45
CA ILE A 156 4.28 -9.26 -27.10
C ILE A 156 3.41 -10.09 -26.17
N LEU A 157 4.03 -10.93 -25.35
CA LEU A 157 3.44 -11.59 -24.20
C LEU A 157 4.15 -11.14 -22.94
N GLY A 158 3.43 -10.52 -21.99
CA GLY A 158 3.98 -10.10 -20.69
C GLY A 158 3.18 -10.73 -19.54
N PRO A 159 3.71 -11.77 -18.89
CA PRO A 159 3.11 -12.39 -17.72
C PRO A 159 3.55 -11.69 -16.42
N TYR A 160 2.85 -12.03 -15.33
CA TYR A 160 3.32 -11.81 -13.97
C TYR A 160 3.53 -13.17 -13.32
N GLU A 161 4.72 -13.71 -13.54
CA GLU A 161 5.03 -15.08 -13.26
C GLU A 161 5.27 -15.35 -11.76
N LYS A 162 4.81 -16.50 -11.31
CA LYS A 162 5.09 -17.01 -9.97
C LYS A 162 6.57 -17.39 -9.85
N GLY A 163 7.21 -16.96 -8.75
CA GLY A 163 8.62 -17.27 -8.49
C GLY A 163 9.61 -16.23 -9.05
N ALA A 164 9.12 -15.12 -9.60
CA ALA A 164 9.99 -14.00 -9.94
C ALA A 164 10.66 -13.45 -8.67
N PRO A 165 12.00 -13.40 -8.60
CA PRO A 165 12.72 -12.99 -7.41
C PRO A 165 12.81 -11.47 -7.30
N CYS A 166 12.92 -10.97 -6.08
CA CYS A 166 13.40 -9.62 -5.85
C CYS A 166 14.84 -9.46 -6.34
N CYS A 167 15.10 -8.35 -7.01
CA CYS A 167 16.43 -7.96 -7.48
C CYS A 167 16.87 -6.63 -6.85
N TYR A 168 18.14 -6.27 -6.97
CA TYR A 168 18.68 -5.04 -6.40
C TYR A 168 18.27 -4.79 -4.94
N VAL A 169 18.29 -5.84 -4.14
CA VAL A 169 17.78 -5.83 -2.76
C VAL A 169 18.47 -4.76 -1.88
N ASP A 170 19.74 -4.46 -2.15
CA ASP A 170 20.49 -3.38 -1.53
C ASP A 170 20.61 -2.14 -2.41
N GLY A 171 19.88 -2.12 -3.53
CA GLY A 171 19.90 -1.13 -4.59
C GLY A 171 20.85 -1.53 -5.74
N PRO A 172 20.60 -1.03 -6.96
CA PRO A 172 21.48 -1.28 -8.09
C PRO A 172 22.86 -0.65 -7.87
N SER A 173 23.85 -1.10 -8.64
CA SER A 173 25.16 -0.40 -8.70
C SER A 173 24.92 1.05 -9.16
N LYS A 174 25.72 1.98 -8.64
CA LYS A 174 25.64 3.39 -9.07
C LYS A 174 25.93 3.58 -10.57
N ASP A 175 26.63 2.62 -11.17
CA ASP A 175 26.99 2.61 -12.59
C ASP A 175 26.03 1.72 -13.42
N SER A 176 24.94 1.22 -12.82
CA SER A 176 23.92 0.40 -13.50
C SER A 176 23.16 1.23 -14.52
N GLU A 177 23.24 0.85 -15.79
CA GLU A 177 22.61 1.51 -16.91
C GLU A 177 22.16 0.48 -17.95
N TYR A 178 20.90 0.51 -18.37
CA TYR A 178 20.31 -0.41 -19.37
C TYR A 178 20.52 -1.91 -19.08
N GLU A 179 20.58 -2.27 -17.81
CA GLU A 179 20.86 -3.64 -17.38
C GLU A 179 19.63 -4.52 -17.56
N LEU A 180 19.85 -5.68 -18.19
CA LEU A 180 18.87 -6.74 -18.32
C LEU A 180 19.44 -8.01 -17.67
N PHE A 181 18.54 -8.80 -17.08
CA PHE A 181 18.87 -10.08 -16.46
C PHE A 181 18.78 -11.21 -17.50
N GLN A 182 19.31 -12.36 -17.14
CA GLN A 182 19.14 -13.57 -17.93
C GLN A 182 17.65 -13.97 -17.94
N GLU A 183 17.18 -14.42 -19.08
CA GLU A 183 15.82 -14.98 -19.22
C GLU A 183 15.67 -16.29 -18.45
N ASP A 184 14.46 -16.49 -17.92
CA ASP A 184 14.05 -17.71 -17.24
C ASP A 184 12.78 -18.27 -17.93
N LEU A 185 13.02 -19.19 -18.86
CA LEU A 185 11.94 -19.78 -19.65
C LEU A 185 11.08 -20.77 -18.85
N GLU A 186 11.60 -21.33 -17.76
CA GLU A 186 10.83 -22.23 -16.90
C GLU A 186 9.72 -21.47 -16.18
N ARG A 187 10.00 -20.25 -15.71
CA ARG A 187 8.98 -19.37 -15.12
C ARG A 187 7.94 -18.93 -16.14
N LEU A 188 8.34 -18.77 -17.40
CA LEU A 188 7.44 -18.34 -18.48
C LEU A 188 6.56 -19.46 -19.04
N ALA A 189 6.98 -20.71 -18.94
CA ALA A 189 6.34 -21.86 -19.60
C ALA A 189 4.83 -21.97 -19.34
N PRO A 190 4.29 -21.87 -18.10
CA PRO A 190 2.85 -21.96 -17.85
C PRO A 190 2.05 -20.85 -18.54
N HIS A 191 2.64 -19.65 -18.63
CA HIS A 191 2.00 -18.51 -19.29
C HIS A 191 2.05 -18.62 -20.81
N ILE A 192 3.13 -19.18 -21.36
CA ILE A 192 3.25 -19.48 -22.79
C ILE A 192 2.19 -20.50 -23.20
N GLU A 193 2.02 -21.59 -22.43
CA GLU A 193 0.99 -22.59 -22.68
C GLU A 193 -0.42 -22.00 -22.65
N GLY A 194 -0.73 -21.17 -21.64
CA GLY A 194 -1.99 -20.46 -21.55
C GLY A 194 -2.22 -19.49 -22.71
N ALA A 195 -1.16 -18.76 -23.10
CA ALA A 195 -1.22 -17.84 -24.24
C ALA A 195 -1.45 -18.57 -25.56
N ILE A 196 -0.80 -19.71 -25.81
CA ILE A 196 -1.02 -20.55 -27.01
C ILE A 196 -2.45 -21.10 -27.04
N HIS A 197 -2.99 -21.53 -25.89
CA HIS A 197 -4.38 -21.95 -25.80
C HIS A 197 -5.37 -20.87 -26.19
N ARG A 198 -5.17 -19.64 -25.66
CA ARG A 198 -6.05 -18.49 -25.91
C ARG A 198 -5.80 -17.82 -27.27
N VAL A 199 -4.56 -17.77 -27.72
CA VAL A 199 -4.12 -17.15 -28.98
C VAL A 199 -3.19 -18.13 -29.71
N PRO A 200 -3.72 -19.12 -30.44
CA PRO A 200 -2.90 -20.17 -31.11
C PRO A 200 -1.80 -19.61 -32.00
N ALA A 201 -2.04 -18.47 -32.66
CA ALA A 201 -1.06 -17.77 -33.48
C ALA A 201 0.25 -17.42 -32.74
N PHE A 202 0.21 -17.30 -31.39
CA PHE A 202 1.41 -17.07 -30.60
C PHE A 202 2.38 -18.27 -30.64
N GLY A 203 1.85 -19.49 -30.76
CA GLY A 203 2.65 -20.72 -30.88
C GLY A 203 3.11 -21.05 -32.30
N GLU A 204 2.66 -20.32 -33.33
CA GLU A 204 2.97 -20.57 -34.73
C GLU A 204 4.25 -19.88 -35.22
N VAL A 205 4.84 -19.01 -34.39
CA VAL A 205 6.04 -18.22 -34.72
C VAL A 205 7.12 -18.37 -33.66
N GLY A 206 8.37 -18.11 -34.05
CA GLY A 206 9.51 -18.17 -33.15
C GLY A 206 9.56 -17.02 -32.15
N VAL A 207 10.26 -17.22 -31.06
CA VAL A 207 10.61 -16.16 -30.10
C VAL A 207 11.75 -15.34 -30.69
N LYS A 208 11.51 -14.06 -30.89
CA LYS A 208 12.54 -13.10 -31.36
C LYS A 208 13.45 -12.70 -30.22
N LYS A 209 12.87 -12.39 -29.07
CA LYS A 209 13.62 -11.98 -27.87
C LYS A 209 12.78 -12.09 -26.62
N VAL A 210 13.44 -12.45 -25.52
CA VAL A 210 12.94 -12.31 -24.15
C VAL A 210 13.66 -11.14 -23.51
N TYR A 211 12.92 -10.31 -22.81
CA TYR A 211 13.45 -9.24 -21.99
C TYR A 211 13.17 -9.55 -20.53
N ASN A 212 14.21 -9.49 -19.69
CA ASN A 212 14.07 -9.60 -18.24
C ASN A 212 14.72 -8.39 -17.59
N GLY A 213 13.96 -7.61 -16.84
CA GLY A 213 14.44 -6.39 -16.24
C GLY A 213 13.82 -6.11 -14.88
N ALA A 214 14.40 -5.15 -14.15
CA ALA A 214 13.89 -4.75 -12.85
C ALA A 214 12.65 -3.86 -12.97
N ILE A 215 11.59 -4.20 -12.24
CA ILE A 215 10.41 -3.36 -12.06
C ILE A 215 10.27 -2.96 -10.60
N CYS A 216 10.10 -1.67 -10.31
CA CYS A 216 9.91 -1.17 -8.94
C CYS A 216 8.67 -1.77 -8.29
N TYR A 217 8.82 -2.25 -7.06
CA TYR A 217 7.72 -2.86 -6.34
C TYR A 217 7.65 -2.43 -4.88
N THR A 218 6.43 -2.42 -4.36
CA THR A 218 6.08 -2.16 -2.96
C THR A 218 5.26 -3.33 -2.42
N PRO A 219 5.12 -3.48 -1.09
CA PRO A 219 4.41 -4.62 -0.50
C PRO A 219 2.93 -4.77 -0.90
N ASP A 220 2.28 -3.70 -1.33
CA ASP A 220 0.88 -3.71 -1.81
C ASP A 220 0.76 -3.49 -3.32
N GLY A 221 1.88 -3.31 -4.03
CA GLY A 221 1.92 -3.03 -5.47
C GLY A 221 1.54 -1.60 -5.85
N ASN A 222 1.13 -0.75 -4.91
CA ASN A 222 0.79 0.65 -5.15
C ASN A 222 2.03 1.54 -5.01
N PRO A 223 2.14 2.65 -5.76
CA PRO A 223 3.24 3.58 -5.60
C PRO A 223 3.23 4.26 -4.23
N ILE A 224 4.30 4.94 -3.92
CA ILE A 224 4.48 5.73 -2.70
C ILE A 224 4.55 7.19 -3.11
N VAL A 225 3.48 7.96 -2.82
CA VAL A 225 3.34 9.35 -3.28
C VAL A 225 2.91 10.24 -2.11
N GLY A 226 3.73 11.23 -1.76
CA GLY A 226 3.40 12.19 -0.71
C GLY A 226 4.60 12.65 0.11
N PRO A 227 4.36 13.32 1.26
CA PRO A 227 5.43 13.81 2.12
C PRO A 227 6.14 12.67 2.84
N ALA A 228 7.45 12.75 2.94
CA ALA A 228 8.24 11.84 3.75
C ALA A 228 7.97 12.08 5.24
N TRP A 229 8.03 11.03 6.04
CA TRP A 229 7.87 11.12 7.49
C TRP A 229 9.12 11.70 8.17
N GLY A 230 8.90 12.53 9.18
CA GLY A 230 9.97 13.13 9.97
C GLY A 230 10.84 14.17 9.26
N LEU A 231 10.57 14.48 7.99
CA LEU A 231 11.33 15.43 7.18
C LEU A 231 10.41 16.55 6.64
N LYS A 232 10.88 17.78 6.76
CA LYS A 232 10.17 18.93 6.20
C LYS A 232 10.54 19.10 4.72
N ASN A 233 9.55 19.27 3.85
CA ASN A 233 9.74 19.58 2.43
C ASN A 233 10.56 18.52 1.65
N PHE A 234 10.58 17.28 2.13
CA PHE A 234 11.05 16.13 1.38
C PHE A 234 9.87 15.26 0.96
N TRP A 235 9.77 14.95 -0.32
CA TRP A 235 8.64 14.28 -0.93
C TRP A 235 9.09 13.00 -1.62
N ILE A 236 8.21 12.01 -1.64
CA ILE A 236 8.45 10.70 -2.23
C ILE A 236 7.46 10.50 -3.37
N ASN A 237 7.93 10.06 -4.52
CA ASN A 237 7.14 9.62 -5.67
C ASN A 237 7.84 8.41 -6.30
N GLU A 238 7.71 7.26 -5.65
CA GLU A 238 8.51 6.07 -5.88
C GLU A 238 7.64 4.80 -6.01
N GLY A 239 8.26 3.67 -6.38
CA GLY A 239 7.61 2.36 -6.35
C GLY A 239 6.52 2.16 -7.40
N HIS A 240 6.64 2.81 -8.54
CA HIS A 240 5.67 2.72 -9.63
C HIS A 240 5.84 1.43 -10.44
N SER A 241 5.17 0.35 -10.06
CA SER A 241 5.09 -0.87 -10.87
C SER A 241 4.28 -0.65 -12.17
N PHE A 242 3.25 0.20 -12.12
CA PHE A 242 2.46 0.65 -13.26
C PHE A 242 2.78 2.11 -13.60
N GLY A 243 4.07 2.40 -13.86
CA GLY A 243 4.57 3.76 -13.98
C GLY A 243 3.84 4.62 -15.02
N ILE A 244 3.62 4.11 -16.22
CA ILE A 244 2.92 4.84 -17.29
C ILE A 244 1.49 5.18 -16.89
N THR A 245 0.74 4.22 -16.37
CA THR A 245 -0.65 4.41 -15.98
C THR A 245 -0.81 5.39 -14.81
N ALA A 246 0.09 5.33 -13.83
CA ALA A 246 0.00 6.12 -12.60
C ALA A 246 0.68 7.49 -12.67
N ALA A 247 1.70 7.67 -13.53
CA ALA A 247 2.59 8.83 -13.51
C ALA A 247 1.88 10.17 -13.66
N GLY A 248 0.89 10.26 -14.56
CA GLY A 248 0.15 11.50 -14.79
C GLY A 248 -0.60 11.96 -13.54
N GLY A 249 -1.39 11.07 -12.94
CA GLY A 249 -2.15 11.35 -11.72
C GLY A 249 -1.24 11.58 -10.51
N ALA A 250 -0.22 10.75 -10.32
CA ALA A 250 0.73 10.87 -9.23
C ALA A 250 1.50 12.20 -9.26
N GLY A 251 2.01 12.58 -10.44
CA GLY A 251 2.72 13.85 -10.61
C GLY A 251 1.81 15.07 -10.37
N TRP A 252 0.59 15.03 -10.90
CA TRP A 252 -0.39 16.10 -10.70
C TRP A 252 -0.76 16.24 -9.22
N GLN A 253 -1.21 15.17 -8.56
CA GLN A 253 -1.63 15.22 -7.18
C GLN A 253 -0.49 15.59 -6.23
N LEU A 254 0.74 15.14 -6.50
CA LEU A 254 1.90 15.53 -5.71
C LEU A 254 2.24 17.03 -5.88
N ALA A 255 2.13 17.57 -7.09
CA ALA A 255 2.35 19.00 -7.34
C ALA A 255 1.33 19.87 -6.60
N GLU A 256 0.03 19.52 -6.65
CA GLU A 256 -1.01 20.19 -5.87
C GLU A 256 -0.74 20.08 -4.35
N TRP A 257 -0.34 18.89 -3.89
CA TRP A 257 -0.01 18.70 -2.48
C TRP A 257 1.15 19.56 -2.00
N ILE A 258 2.19 19.73 -2.83
CA ILE A 258 3.32 20.62 -2.53
C ILE A 258 2.87 22.10 -2.50
N MET A 259 2.07 22.51 -3.46
CA MET A 259 1.66 23.92 -3.62
C MET A 259 0.57 24.34 -2.63
N ASP A 260 -0.43 23.46 -2.41
CA ASP A 260 -1.64 23.78 -1.64
C ASP A 260 -1.65 23.16 -0.24
N GLY A 261 -0.62 22.36 0.10
CA GLY A 261 -0.48 21.67 1.38
C GLY A 261 -1.27 20.36 1.51
N GLU A 262 -2.18 20.07 0.56
CA GLU A 262 -3.03 18.89 0.55
C GLU A 262 -3.38 18.46 -0.87
N PRO A 263 -3.56 17.15 -1.13
CA PRO A 263 -4.05 16.67 -2.42
C PRO A 263 -5.55 16.98 -2.57
N THR A 264 -6.04 16.98 -3.82
CA THR A 264 -7.47 17.21 -4.12
C THR A 264 -8.30 15.94 -4.10
N ILE A 265 -7.67 14.77 -4.05
CA ILE A 265 -8.32 13.45 -3.94
C ILE A 265 -7.76 12.68 -2.75
N ASP A 266 -8.42 11.60 -2.37
CA ASP A 266 -7.92 10.67 -1.35
C ASP A 266 -6.66 9.96 -1.85
N MET A 267 -5.53 10.20 -1.18
CA MET A 267 -4.23 9.61 -1.48
C MET A 267 -3.80 8.53 -0.45
N LEU A 268 -4.65 8.15 0.50
CA LEU A 268 -4.30 7.19 1.57
C LEU A 268 -3.75 5.86 1.04
N GLY A 269 -4.26 5.39 -0.10
CA GLY A 269 -3.79 4.16 -0.74
C GLY A 269 -2.35 4.22 -1.28
N VAL A 270 -1.78 5.41 -1.42
CA VAL A 270 -0.41 5.64 -1.92
C VAL A 270 0.45 6.48 -0.96
N GLU A 271 -0.10 6.90 0.16
CA GLU A 271 0.54 7.71 1.19
C GLU A 271 1.79 7.01 1.75
N PRO A 272 2.97 7.68 1.79
CA PRO A 272 4.21 7.06 2.28
C PRO A 272 4.12 6.54 3.73
N ARG A 273 3.37 7.23 4.58
CA ARG A 273 3.22 6.92 6.01
C ARG A 273 2.29 5.74 6.31
N ARG A 274 1.72 5.08 5.25
CA ARG A 274 0.97 3.83 5.41
C ARG A 274 1.85 2.65 5.83
N TYR A 275 3.16 2.74 5.61
CA TYR A 275 4.15 1.78 6.11
C TYR A 275 4.80 2.27 7.40
N GLY A 276 5.03 1.35 8.35
CA GLY A 276 5.76 1.61 9.58
C GLY A 276 7.15 0.97 9.57
N ASP A 277 7.84 1.06 10.70
CA ASP A 277 9.18 0.47 10.90
C ASP A 277 9.17 -1.08 10.84
N TYR A 278 7.99 -1.70 10.84
CA TYR A 278 7.83 -3.13 10.65
C TYR A 278 8.22 -3.61 9.24
N ALA A 279 8.21 -2.71 8.25
CA ALA A 279 8.53 -3.03 6.86
C ALA A 279 10.04 -3.24 6.66
N SER A 280 10.57 -4.31 7.28
CA SER A 280 11.96 -4.72 7.19
C SER A 280 12.31 -5.20 5.77
N LYS A 281 13.60 -5.32 5.48
CA LYS A 281 14.08 -5.84 4.20
C LYS A 281 13.52 -7.23 3.86
N SER A 282 13.47 -8.16 4.82
CA SER A 282 12.90 -9.48 4.61
C SER A 282 11.40 -9.42 4.34
N TYR A 283 10.67 -8.60 5.09
CA TYR A 283 9.25 -8.34 4.84
C TYR A 283 9.00 -7.82 3.42
N LEU A 284 9.83 -6.86 2.97
CA LEU A 284 9.70 -6.28 1.62
C LEU A 284 9.93 -7.33 0.53
N ILE A 285 10.94 -8.19 0.66
CA ILE A 285 11.21 -9.26 -0.31
C ILE A 285 9.99 -10.17 -0.45
N GLU A 286 9.55 -10.78 0.65
CA GLU A 286 8.45 -11.74 0.61
C GLU A 286 7.13 -11.11 0.13
N LYS A 287 6.83 -9.88 0.58
CA LYS A 287 5.60 -9.18 0.19
C LYS A 287 5.62 -8.71 -1.26
N ASN A 288 6.75 -8.22 -1.76
CA ASN A 288 6.86 -7.75 -3.13
C ASN A 288 6.74 -8.92 -4.12
N GLU A 289 7.37 -10.06 -3.84
CA GLU A 289 7.22 -11.29 -4.64
C GLU A 289 5.77 -11.79 -4.63
N GLU A 290 5.09 -11.73 -3.47
CA GLU A 290 3.68 -12.07 -3.36
C GLU A 290 2.78 -11.08 -4.12
N ALA A 291 3.02 -9.79 -3.97
CA ALA A 291 2.26 -8.75 -4.65
C ALA A 291 2.42 -8.84 -6.17
N TYR A 292 3.65 -9.09 -6.65
CA TYR A 292 3.95 -9.25 -8.06
C TYR A 292 3.19 -10.44 -8.69
N ARG A 293 3.34 -11.65 -8.12
CA ARG A 293 2.71 -12.85 -8.70
C ARG A 293 1.19 -12.84 -8.68
N ASN A 294 0.58 -11.94 -7.91
CA ASN A 294 -0.87 -11.85 -7.76
C ASN A 294 -1.49 -10.64 -8.48
N VAL A 295 -0.72 -9.88 -9.25
CA VAL A 295 -1.20 -8.67 -9.92
C VAL A 295 -2.41 -8.92 -10.81
N PHE A 296 -2.41 -10.00 -11.58
CA PHE A 296 -3.49 -10.34 -12.50
C PHE A 296 -4.47 -11.38 -11.96
N THR A 297 -4.28 -11.86 -10.73
CA THR A 297 -5.23 -12.79 -10.12
C THR A 297 -6.52 -12.08 -9.76
N ILE A 298 -7.63 -12.79 -9.89
CA ILE A 298 -8.91 -12.32 -9.38
C ILE A 298 -8.92 -12.57 -7.87
N HIS A 299 -9.06 -11.48 -7.09
CA HIS A 299 -9.11 -11.56 -5.63
C HIS A 299 -10.53 -11.81 -5.15
N TYR A 300 -10.65 -12.68 -4.15
CA TYR A 300 -11.91 -12.84 -3.43
C TYR A 300 -12.16 -11.63 -2.50
N PRO A 301 -13.42 -11.31 -2.21
CA PRO A 301 -13.72 -10.36 -1.15
C PRO A 301 -13.03 -10.76 0.16
N ASP A 302 -12.46 -9.79 0.85
CA ASP A 302 -11.73 -9.94 2.13
C ASP A 302 -10.49 -10.85 2.08
N GLU A 303 -10.00 -11.21 0.89
CA GLU A 303 -8.78 -11.97 0.74
C GLU A 303 -7.58 -11.19 1.29
N GLU A 304 -6.82 -11.81 2.19
CA GLU A 304 -5.62 -11.24 2.79
C GLU A 304 -4.35 -11.99 2.33
N ARG A 305 -3.28 -11.25 2.17
CA ARG A 305 -1.99 -11.77 1.73
C ARG A 305 -1.31 -12.59 2.84
N GLU A 306 -0.67 -13.70 2.47
CA GLU A 306 -0.11 -14.67 3.42
C GLU A 306 1.40 -14.51 3.66
N ALA A 307 2.16 -13.96 2.71
CA ALA A 307 3.61 -13.84 2.83
C ALA A 307 4.05 -12.96 4.02
N ALA A 308 5.27 -13.19 4.50
CA ALA A 308 5.89 -12.49 5.63
C ALA A 308 5.04 -12.51 6.92
N ARG A 309 4.42 -13.66 7.24
CA ARG A 309 3.60 -13.87 8.45
C ARG A 309 4.09 -15.05 9.26
N PRO A 310 3.93 -15.01 10.63
CA PRO A 310 3.47 -13.86 11.41
C PRO A 310 4.59 -12.83 11.58
N LEU A 311 4.24 -11.52 11.66
CA LEU A 311 5.24 -10.45 11.82
C LEU A 311 5.14 -9.75 13.18
N ARG A 312 4.01 -9.12 13.47
CA ARG A 312 3.76 -8.47 14.78
C ARG A 312 2.65 -9.21 15.50
N GLN A 313 2.94 -9.71 16.68
CA GLN A 313 2.03 -10.53 17.46
C GLN A 313 1.67 -9.83 18.77
N ALA A 314 0.40 -9.85 19.13
CA ALA A 314 -0.05 -9.41 20.43
C ALA A 314 0.35 -10.42 21.53
N PRO A 315 0.47 -10.02 22.81
CA PRO A 315 0.82 -10.94 23.89
C PRO A 315 -0.14 -12.14 24.06
N CYS A 316 -1.38 -12.01 23.57
CA CYS A 316 -2.37 -13.07 23.63
C CYS A 316 -2.46 -13.93 22.36
N TYR A 317 -1.59 -13.71 21.36
CA TYR A 317 -1.63 -14.40 20.06
C TYR A 317 -1.72 -15.93 20.19
N ASP A 318 -0.81 -16.57 20.93
CA ASP A 318 -0.79 -18.02 21.07
C ASP A 318 -2.04 -18.56 21.79
N ARG A 319 -2.55 -17.82 22.77
CA ARG A 319 -3.81 -18.19 23.45
C ARG A 319 -4.99 -18.15 22.50
N LEU A 320 -5.09 -17.11 21.70
CA LEU A 320 -6.15 -16.98 20.69
C LEU A 320 -6.02 -18.06 19.62
N LYS A 321 -4.80 -18.35 19.16
CA LYS A 321 -4.54 -19.45 18.22
C LYS A 321 -5.01 -20.80 18.76
N ASN A 322 -4.71 -21.10 20.01
CA ASN A 322 -5.13 -22.34 20.67
C ASN A 322 -6.66 -22.41 20.89
N LEU A 323 -7.34 -21.29 20.91
CA LEU A 323 -8.82 -21.20 20.96
C LEU A 323 -9.47 -21.30 19.58
N GLY A 324 -8.68 -21.53 18.51
CA GLY A 324 -9.19 -21.67 17.15
C GLY A 324 -9.23 -20.37 16.35
N ALA A 325 -8.53 -19.32 16.77
CA ALA A 325 -8.51 -18.07 16.01
C ALA A 325 -7.90 -18.26 14.63
N VAL A 326 -8.59 -17.78 13.62
CA VAL A 326 -8.10 -17.60 12.24
C VAL A 326 -7.62 -16.16 12.13
N PHE A 327 -6.35 -15.99 11.79
CA PHE A 327 -5.72 -14.68 11.77
C PHE A 327 -5.66 -14.09 10.38
N GLY A 328 -5.89 -12.78 10.30
CA GLY A 328 -5.49 -11.90 9.21
C GLY A 328 -4.37 -10.96 9.63
N GLN A 329 -3.76 -10.26 8.67
CA GLN A 329 -2.71 -9.28 8.94
C GLN A 329 -3.12 -7.89 8.47
N LYS A 330 -3.03 -6.89 9.36
CA LYS A 330 -3.17 -5.47 9.01
C LYS A 330 -2.00 -4.68 9.59
N PHE A 331 -1.30 -3.93 8.74
CA PHE A 331 -0.14 -3.09 9.15
C PHE A 331 0.93 -3.87 9.93
N GLY A 332 1.19 -5.09 9.46
CA GLY A 332 2.11 -6.01 10.09
C GLY A 332 1.57 -6.74 11.34
N TRP A 333 0.45 -6.34 11.92
CA TRP A 333 -0.15 -6.99 13.07
C TRP A 333 -1.02 -8.18 12.71
N GLU A 334 -0.81 -9.31 13.38
CA GLU A 334 -1.73 -10.43 13.38
C GLU A 334 -2.99 -10.08 14.18
N ARG A 335 -4.15 -10.26 13.58
CA ARG A 335 -5.45 -10.02 14.19
C ARG A 335 -6.37 -11.22 13.99
N ALA A 336 -7.05 -11.68 15.05
CA ALA A 336 -8.08 -12.70 14.91
C ALA A 336 -9.26 -12.13 14.10
N ASN A 337 -9.53 -12.71 12.92
CA ASN A 337 -10.69 -12.36 12.11
C ASN A 337 -11.94 -13.05 12.63
N PHE A 338 -11.83 -14.32 13.00
CA PHE A 338 -12.90 -15.11 13.62
C PHE A 338 -12.29 -16.32 14.34
N PHE A 339 -13.13 -17.07 15.09
CA PHE A 339 -12.74 -18.33 15.74
C PHE A 339 -13.43 -19.49 15.04
N ALA A 340 -12.65 -20.46 14.57
CA ALA A 340 -13.16 -21.70 13.99
C ALA A 340 -14.00 -22.44 15.05
N THR A 341 -15.22 -22.83 14.69
CA THR A 341 -16.11 -23.64 15.54
C THR A 341 -15.84 -25.11 15.32
N ASP A 342 -16.39 -25.98 16.17
CA ASP A 342 -16.24 -27.44 16.09
C ASP A 342 -16.48 -27.96 14.67
N GLY A 343 -15.51 -28.69 14.14
CA GLY A 343 -15.54 -29.25 12.77
C GLY A 343 -15.09 -28.31 11.66
N MET A 344 -14.76 -27.04 11.97
CA MET A 344 -14.16 -26.12 10.98
C MET A 344 -12.64 -26.28 10.98
N GLU A 345 -12.06 -26.24 9.80
CA GLU A 345 -10.63 -26.04 9.64
C GLU A 345 -10.25 -24.62 10.11
N GLN A 346 -9.17 -24.50 10.86
CA GLN A 346 -8.64 -23.21 11.34
C GLN A 346 -7.93 -22.47 10.20
N LYS A 347 -8.70 -22.15 9.18
CA LYS A 347 -8.24 -21.51 7.94
C LYS A 347 -9.32 -20.63 7.35
N ASP A 348 -8.92 -19.53 6.73
CA ASP A 348 -9.84 -18.75 5.91
C ASP A 348 -10.16 -19.48 4.59
N ASP A 349 -11.40 -19.32 4.12
CA ASP A 349 -11.89 -19.90 2.89
C ASP A 349 -12.64 -18.83 2.11
N TRP A 350 -11.89 -18.10 1.30
CA TRP A 350 -12.43 -16.96 0.55
C TRP A 350 -13.36 -17.43 -0.57
N SER A 351 -14.43 -16.68 -0.78
CA SER A 351 -15.44 -17.02 -1.77
C SER A 351 -16.18 -15.79 -2.27
N PHE A 352 -16.61 -15.80 -3.52
CA PHE A 352 -17.60 -14.82 -4.05
C PHE A 352 -19.01 -15.07 -3.53
N ARG A 353 -19.23 -16.17 -2.82
CA ARG A 353 -20.48 -16.48 -2.11
C ARG A 353 -20.29 -16.18 -0.63
N ARG A 354 -21.26 -16.56 0.20
CA ARG A 354 -21.17 -16.45 1.65
C ARG A 354 -20.01 -17.32 2.16
N SER A 355 -19.02 -16.68 2.78
CA SER A 355 -17.84 -17.35 3.32
C SER A 355 -18.19 -18.26 4.50
N LYS A 356 -17.40 -19.31 4.74
CA LYS A 356 -17.63 -20.28 5.82
C LYS A 356 -17.55 -19.66 7.21
N TRP A 357 -16.78 -18.58 7.41
CA TRP A 357 -16.68 -17.86 8.67
C TRP A 357 -18.01 -17.21 9.11
N PHE A 358 -18.98 -17.03 8.20
CA PHE A 358 -20.23 -16.29 8.48
C PHE A 358 -20.98 -16.83 9.69
N GLU A 359 -21.15 -18.16 9.81
CA GLU A 359 -21.87 -18.75 10.96
C GLU A 359 -21.07 -18.68 12.25
N ALA A 360 -19.73 -18.70 12.21
CA ALA A 360 -18.85 -18.48 13.34
C ALA A 360 -18.99 -17.05 13.87
N VAL A 361 -18.80 -16.05 12.99
CA VAL A 361 -18.94 -14.63 13.32
C VAL A 361 -20.36 -14.29 13.78
N LYS A 362 -21.41 -14.88 13.20
CA LYS A 362 -22.79 -14.72 13.68
C LYS A 362 -22.97 -15.17 15.12
N LYS A 363 -22.37 -16.31 15.53
CA LYS A 363 -22.38 -16.78 16.92
C LYS A 363 -21.63 -15.82 17.85
N GLU A 364 -20.47 -15.33 17.43
CA GLU A 364 -19.67 -14.36 18.19
C GLU A 364 -20.46 -13.04 18.39
N CYS A 365 -21.02 -12.48 17.30
CA CYS A 365 -21.83 -11.27 17.37
C CYS A 365 -23.06 -11.43 18.29
N LYS A 366 -23.74 -12.58 18.21
CA LYS A 366 -24.86 -12.90 19.09
C LYS A 366 -24.43 -12.98 20.54
N ASN A 367 -23.27 -13.64 20.81
CA ASN A 367 -22.73 -13.73 22.18
C ASN A 367 -22.38 -12.34 22.74
N VAL A 368 -21.71 -11.48 21.95
CA VAL A 368 -21.40 -10.11 22.39
C VAL A 368 -22.68 -9.32 22.68
N LYS A 369 -23.71 -9.47 21.86
CA LYS A 369 -24.98 -8.77 22.03
C LYS A 369 -25.76 -9.21 23.26
N GLU A 370 -25.73 -10.50 23.62
CA GLU A 370 -26.53 -11.10 24.68
C GLU A 370 -25.76 -11.30 26.00
N ASN A 371 -24.43 -11.40 25.92
CA ASN A 371 -23.56 -11.73 27.03
C ASN A 371 -22.35 -10.78 27.13
N VAL A 372 -21.15 -11.29 26.81
CA VAL A 372 -19.90 -10.54 26.84
C VAL A 372 -18.91 -11.17 25.88
N GLY A 373 -18.15 -10.34 25.16
CA GLY A 373 -17.02 -10.72 24.32
C GLY A 373 -15.75 -10.01 24.75
N LEU A 374 -14.62 -10.67 24.49
CA LEU A 374 -13.28 -10.11 24.64
C LEU A 374 -12.61 -10.07 23.29
N LEU A 375 -12.13 -8.88 22.88
CA LEU A 375 -11.45 -8.67 21.60
C LEU A 375 -10.03 -8.14 21.84
N ASP A 376 -9.07 -8.68 21.10
CA ASP A 376 -7.73 -8.14 21.04
C ASP A 376 -7.67 -6.99 20.02
N MET A 377 -7.42 -5.79 20.52
CA MET A 377 -7.28 -4.57 19.74
C MET A 377 -5.88 -3.94 19.91
N THR A 378 -4.90 -4.77 20.25
CA THR A 378 -3.50 -4.35 20.48
C THR A 378 -2.89 -3.63 19.27
N ALA A 379 -3.40 -3.85 18.06
CA ALA A 379 -2.97 -3.17 16.83
C ALA A 379 -3.26 -1.67 16.79
N PHE A 380 -4.04 -1.10 17.72
CA PHE A 380 -4.25 0.35 17.77
C PHE A 380 -2.94 1.13 17.95
N GLY A 381 -2.86 2.31 17.33
CA GLY A 381 -1.83 3.30 17.62
C GLY A 381 -2.00 3.84 19.04
N LYS A 382 -0.93 3.88 19.81
CA LYS A 382 -0.94 4.36 21.19
C LYS A 382 0.24 5.26 21.44
N CYS A 383 -0.02 6.42 22.02
CA CYS A 383 1.06 7.31 22.46
C CYS A 383 0.69 8.03 23.75
N ARG A 384 1.70 8.60 24.39
CA ARG A 384 1.54 9.47 25.54
C ARG A 384 2.16 10.82 25.22
N ILE A 385 1.42 11.89 25.53
CA ILE A 385 1.89 13.27 25.49
C ILE A 385 1.99 13.76 26.92
N LYS A 386 3.18 14.20 27.33
CA LYS A 386 3.44 14.63 28.71
C LYS A 386 4.34 15.87 28.76
N GLY A 387 4.25 16.59 29.86
CA GLY A 387 5.06 17.75 30.15
C GLY A 387 4.24 18.99 30.51
N PRO A 388 4.89 20.06 31.01
CA PRO A 388 4.21 21.21 31.57
C PRO A 388 3.30 21.95 30.59
N LYS A 389 3.53 21.80 29.26
CA LYS A 389 2.67 22.38 28.20
C LYS A 389 1.86 21.33 27.43
N ALA A 390 1.70 20.12 27.96
CA ALA A 390 0.96 19.06 27.26
C ALA A 390 -0.51 19.42 27.02
N GLU A 391 -1.20 20.04 27.99
CA GLU A 391 -2.59 20.49 27.82
C GLU A 391 -2.71 21.59 26.78
N GLU A 392 -1.87 22.60 26.84
CA GLU A 392 -1.85 23.72 25.88
C GLU A 392 -1.59 23.22 24.45
N PHE A 393 -0.63 22.33 24.30
CA PHE A 393 -0.30 21.72 22.99
C PHE A 393 -1.45 20.90 22.44
N LEU A 394 -2.06 20.04 23.25
CA LEU A 394 -3.19 19.22 22.78
C LEU A 394 -4.44 20.05 22.49
N ASP A 395 -4.69 21.11 23.24
CA ASP A 395 -5.80 22.05 22.98
C ASP A 395 -5.60 22.81 21.66
N TYR A 396 -4.35 23.07 21.28
CA TYR A 396 -4.00 23.60 19.96
C TYR A 396 -4.15 22.56 18.85
N LEU A 397 -3.77 21.29 19.11
CA LEU A 397 -3.74 20.23 18.10
C LEU A 397 -5.13 19.72 17.69
N VAL A 398 -6.10 19.70 18.63
CA VAL A 398 -7.42 19.12 18.40
C VAL A 398 -8.54 20.16 18.48
N ALA A 399 -9.56 19.98 17.65
CA ALA A 399 -10.71 20.88 17.58
C ALA A 399 -11.75 20.67 18.70
N ASN A 400 -11.69 19.55 19.42
CA ASN A 400 -12.64 19.20 20.47
C ASN A 400 -12.11 19.62 21.85
N LYS A 401 -13.01 19.74 22.82
CA LYS A 401 -12.62 19.98 24.23
C LYS A 401 -11.84 18.80 24.77
N LEU A 402 -10.68 19.07 25.36
CA LEU A 402 -9.89 18.09 26.07
C LEU A 402 -10.57 17.59 27.35
N PRO A 403 -10.26 16.36 27.81
CA PRO A 403 -10.65 15.91 29.13
C PRO A 403 -9.96 16.75 30.21
N LYS A 404 -10.73 17.44 31.07
CA LYS A 404 -10.21 18.37 32.11
C LYS A 404 -9.90 17.68 33.43
N LYS A 405 -10.59 16.58 33.76
CA LYS A 405 -10.39 15.82 35.02
C LYS A 405 -9.55 14.58 34.77
N ILE A 406 -8.64 14.27 35.66
CA ILE A 406 -7.92 12.99 35.66
C ILE A 406 -8.94 11.84 35.63
N GLY A 407 -8.70 10.87 34.78
CA GLY A 407 -9.62 9.75 34.52
C GLY A 407 -10.77 10.05 33.57
N ARG A 408 -10.87 11.27 33.02
CA ARG A 408 -11.85 11.57 31.95
C ARG A 408 -11.28 11.20 30.58
N VAL A 409 -12.18 10.69 29.70
CA VAL A 409 -11.89 10.30 28.32
C VAL A 409 -12.77 11.12 27.37
N ASN A 410 -12.20 11.67 26.29
CA ASN A 410 -12.93 12.33 25.24
C ASN A 410 -12.47 11.83 23.86
N LEU A 411 -13.39 11.81 22.89
CA LEU A 411 -13.08 11.66 21.47
C LEU A 411 -12.73 13.04 20.90
N CYS A 412 -11.60 13.14 20.23
CA CYS A 412 -11.07 14.39 19.70
C CYS A 412 -10.55 14.20 18.27
N HIS A 413 -10.69 15.24 17.43
CA HIS A 413 -10.23 15.25 16.05
C HIS A 413 -9.14 16.31 15.87
N ALA A 414 -8.02 15.92 15.28
CA ALA A 414 -7.09 16.86 14.69
C ALA A 414 -7.58 17.23 13.28
N LEU A 415 -7.49 18.51 12.95
CA LEU A 415 -7.90 19.02 11.65
C LEU A 415 -6.68 19.41 10.82
N ASN A 416 -6.80 19.26 9.51
CA ASN A 416 -5.87 19.86 8.58
C ASN A 416 -6.09 21.37 8.43
N THR A 417 -5.25 22.04 7.64
CA THR A 417 -5.30 23.50 7.47
C THR A 417 -6.54 24.02 6.76
N LYS A 418 -7.28 23.15 6.07
CA LYS A 418 -8.56 23.46 5.39
C LYS A 418 -9.79 23.08 6.23
N GLY A 419 -9.59 22.58 7.46
CA GLY A 419 -10.66 22.19 8.38
C GLY A 419 -11.21 20.79 8.18
N GLY A 420 -10.60 19.97 7.31
CA GLY A 420 -10.90 18.54 7.17
C GLY A 420 -10.34 17.72 8.34
N VAL A 421 -10.97 16.60 8.66
CA VAL A 421 -10.47 15.68 9.70
C VAL A 421 -9.19 15.01 9.19
N HIS A 422 -8.08 15.25 9.89
CA HIS A 422 -6.80 14.61 9.64
C HIS A 422 -6.65 13.31 10.46
N SER A 423 -6.95 13.38 11.75
CA SER A 423 -6.79 12.26 12.68
C SER A 423 -7.89 12.25 13.73
N GLU A 424 -8.24 11.06 14.22
CA GLU A 424 -9.18 10.87 15.33
C GLU A 424 -8.45 10.22 16.51
N PHE A 425 -8.58 10.82 17.69
CA PHE A 425 -7.96 10.37 18.91
C PHE A 425 -8.98 10.14 20.02
N THR A 426 -8.89 9.00 20.68
CA THR A 426 -9.44 8.85 22.03
C THR A 426 -8.39 9.35 23.01
N ILE A 427 -8.66 10.47 23.69
CA ILE A 427 -7.73 11.13 24.62
C ILE A 427 -8.20 10.93 26.05
N MET A 428 -7.29 10.45 26.89
CA MET A 428 -7.49 10.19 28.32
C MET A 428 -6.53 11.07 29.12
N LYS A 429 -7.02 11.80 30.12
CA LYS A 429 -6.15 12.53 31.07
C LYS A 429 -5.69 11.58 32.15
N GLU A 430 -4.40 11.21 32.17
CA GLU A 430 -3.78 10.33 33.14
C GLU A 430 -3.27 11.03 34.41
N ALA A 431 -2.77 12.26 34.22
CA ALA A 431 -2.28 13.13 35.28
C ALA A 431 -2.45 14.60 34.85
N ASP A 432 -2.06 15.55 35.69
CA ASP A 432 -2.23 16.98 35.38
C ASP A 432 -1.47 17.39 34.11
N ASP A 433 -0.32 16.76 33.86
CA ASP A 433 0.58 17.01 32.75
C ASP A 433 0.75 15.82 31.80
N SER A 434 -0.15 14.81 31.83
CA SER A 434 -0.02 13.58 31.07
C SER A 434 -1.34 13.12 30.45
N TYR A 435 -1.29 12.84 29.14
CA TYR A 435 -2.41 12.40 28.35
C TYR A 435 -2.05 11.15 27.54
N TYR A 436 -2.91 10.13 27.62
CA TYR A 436 -2.81 8.91 26.82
C TYR A 436 -3.75 9.00 25.62
N LEU A 437 -3.22 8.76 24.43
CA LEU A 437 -3.94 8.84 23.17
C LEU A 437 -3.99 7.46 22.50
N VAL A 438 -5.16 7.13 21.96
CA VAL A 438 -5.37 5.94 21.13
C VAL A 438 -5.92 6.38 19.78
N SER A 439 -5.37 5.83 18.70
CA SER A 439 -5.81 6.06 17.33
C SER A 439 -5.86 4.79 16.49
N ALA A 440 -6.32 4.87 15.26
CA ALA A 440 -6.37 3.72 14.36
C ALA A 440 -4.96 3.21 14.04
N GLY A 441 -4.75 1.90 14.16
CA GLY A 441 -3.45 1.28 13.88
C GLY A 441 -2.95 1.48 12.44
N ALA A 442 -3.90 1.64 11.50
CA ALA A 442 -3.62 1.97 10.10
C ALA A 442 -2.84 3.26 9.92
N PHE A 443 -3.12 4.25 10.74
CA PHE A 443 -2.61 5.61 10.61
C PHE A 443 -1.54 5.93 11.65
N GLN A 444 -1.02 4.93 12.35
CA GLN A 444 -0.06 5.14 13.44
C GLN A 444 1.06 6.11 13.05
N ARG A 445 1.75 5.90 11.92
CA ARG A 445 2.85 6.77 11.48
C ARG A 445 2.34 8.15 11.05
N LEU A 446 1.22 8.20 10.35
CA LEU A 446 0.58 9.45 9.92
C LEU A 446 0.21 10.33 11.13
N ASP A 447 -0.43 9.72 12.14
CA ASP A 447 -0.85 10.41 13.36
C ASP A 447 0.35 10.89 14.19
N HIS A 448 1.36 10.03 14.35
CA HIS A 448 2.58 10.36 15.08
C HIS A 448 3.37 11.48 14.40
N ASP A 449 3.48 11.45 13.08
CA ASP A 449 4.15 12.50 12.29
C ASP A 449 3.40 13.83 12.41
N TRP A 450 2.06 13.81 12.38
CA TRP A 450 1.24 14.99 12.59
C TRP A 450 1.41 15.60 13.97
N ILE A 451 1.39 14.79 15.03
CA ILE A 451 1.65 15.24 16.39
C ILE A 451 3.03 15.88 16.49
N GLN A 452 4.07 15.20 16.01
CA GLN A 452 5.45 15.70 16.10
C GLN A 452 5.72 16.94 15.27
N LYS A 453 5.03 17.12 14.14
CA LYS A 453 5.11 18.30 13.28
C LYS A 453 4.74 19.58 14.04
N TRP A 454 3.72 19.51 14.89
CA TRP A 454 3.19 20.67 15.63
C TRP A 454 3.71 20.79 17.06
N MET A 455 4.44 19.78 17.53
CA MET A 455 4.95 19.73 18.90
C MET A 455 6.00 20.82 19.14
N PRO A 456 5.94 21.54 20.28
CA PRO A 456 6.97 22.49 20.69
C PRO A 456 8.35 21.84 20.75
N LYS A 457 9.37 22.52 20.26
CA LYS A 457 10.77 22.03 20.24
C LYS A 457 11.59 22.47 21.45
N ASP A 458 10.97 23.16 22.40
CA ASP A 458 11.61 23.68 23.62
C ASP A 458 11.73 22.65 24.75
N GLY A 459 11.30 21.40 24.52
CA GLY A 459 11.32 20.34 25.52
C GLY A 459 10.16 20.38 26.52
N SER A 460 9.25 21.34 26.41
CA SER A 460 8.09 21.50 27.30
C SER A 460 7.00 20.43 27.08
N VAL A 461 7.05 19.72 25.94
CA VAL A 461 6.17 18.61 25.58
C VAL A 461 7.03 17.44 25.13
N GLN A 462 6.69 16.24 25.60
CA GLN A 462 7.34 14.99 25.25
C GLN A 462 6.34 14.04 24.61
N PHE A 463 6.77 13.33 23.58
CA PHE A 463 6.03 12.27 22.88
C PHE A 463 6.62 10.92 23.20
N GLU A 464 5.80 9.97 23.65
CA GLU A 464 6.19 8.59 23.92
C GLU A 464 5.31 7.64 23.08
N ASN A 465 5.94 6.87 22.18
CA ASN A 465 5.25 5.84 21.39
C ASN A 465 5.06 4.58 22.23
N LEU A 466 3.83 4.20 22.49
CA LEU A 466 3.46 3.04 23.31
C LEU A 466 2.87 1.88 22.48
N THR A 467 2.84 2.00 21.17
CA THR A 467 2.17 1.03 20.30
C THR A 467 2.68 -0.40 20.47
N ASN A 468 3.99 -0.57 20.64
CA ASN A 468 4.61 -1.88 20.78
C ASN A 468 4.80 -2.33 22.26
N SER A 469 4.56 -1.45 23.22
CA SER A 469 4.80 -1.73 24.64
C SER A 469 3.52 -1.95 25.46
N MET A 470 2.34 -1.61 24.91
CA MET A 470 1.05 -1.76 25.59
C MET A 470 0.06 -2.52 24.73
N GLY A 471 -0.56 -3.56 25.29
CA GLY A 471 -1.68 -4.27 24.69
C GLY A 471 -3.01 -3.54 24.93
N VAL A 472 -4.00 -3.84 24.09
CA VAL A 472 -5.38 -3.35 24.23
C VAL A 472 -6.33 -4.53 24.13
N LEU A 473 -7.12 -4.75 25.17
CA LEU A 473 -8.24 -5.70 25.17
C LEU A 473 -9.54 -4.93 25.33
N VAL A 474 -10.50 -5.20 24.46
CA VAL A 474 -11.85 -4.62 24.53
C VAL A 474 -12.80 -5.65 25.10
N ILE A 475 -13.50 -5.28 26.16
CA ILE A 475 -14.59 -6.06 26.75
C ILE A 475 -15.90 -5.38 26.39
N ALA A 476 -16.79 -6.10 25.69
CA ALA A 476 -18.05 -5.55 25.20
C ALA A 476 -19.21 -6.50 25.48
N GLY A 477 -20.39 -5.93 25.71
CA GLY A 477 -21.63 -6.68 25.93
C GLY A 477 -22.30 -6.34 27.26
N PRO A 478 -23.59 -6.71 27.43
CA PRO A 478 -24.38 -6.36 28.62
C PRO A 478 -23.81 -6.91 29.93
N LYS A 479 -23.07 -8.02 29.88
CA LYS A 479 -22.43 -8.64 31.04
C LYS A 479 -20.95 -8.25 31.23
N ALA A 480 -20.47 -7.19 30.55
CA ALA A 480 -19.06 -6.77 30.63
C ALA A 480 -18.66 -6.36 32.06
N ARG A 481 -19.52 -5.64 32.79
CA ARG A 481 -19.26 -5.26 34.17
C ARG A 481 -19.23 -6.45 35.12
N ASP A 482 -20.11 -7.44 34.95
CA ASP A 482 -20.11 -8.67 35.75
C ASP A 482 -18.81 -9.45 35.57
N LEU A 483 -18.26 -9.47 34.36
CA LEU A 483 -16.95 -10.08 34.09
C LEU A 483 -15.84 -9.30 34.80
N MET A 484 -15.83 -7.97 34.67
CA MET A 484 -14.82 -7.13 35.33
C MET A 484 -14.81 -7.28 36.82
N ASN A 485 -15.98 -7.36 37.45
CA ASN A 485 -16.10 -7.61 38.91
C ASN A 485 -15.57 -8.99 39.38
N LYS A 486 -15.41 -9.96 38.45
CA LYS A 486 -14.81 -11.27 38.74
C LYS A 486 -13.28 -11.28 38.63
N VAL A 487 -12.71 -10.41 37.81
CA VAL A 487 -11.27 -10.41 37.50
C VAL A 487 -10.51 -9.27 38.18
N SER A 488 -11.20 -8.31 38.78
CA SER A 488 -10.61 -7.20 39.53
C SER A 488 -11.37 -7.00 40.84
N LYS A 489 -10.68 -6.47 41.87
CA LYS A 489 -11.29 -6.05 43.13
C LYS A 489 -11.92 -4.67 43.08
N ASP A 490 -11.73 -3.96 42.01
CA ASP A 490 -12.28 -2.63 41.80
C ASP A 490 -13.78 -2.64 41.52
N ASP A 491 -14.44 -1.58 41.91
CA ASP A 491 -15.86 -1.37 41.62
C ASP A 491 -16.04 -0.75 40.23
N PHE A 492 -16.70 -1.51 39.34
CA PHE A 492 -17.08 -1.09 37.97
C PHE A 492 -18.57 -0.75 37.86
N SER A 493 -19.26 -0.47 38.96
CA SER A 493 -20.65 0.04 38.91
C SER A 493 -20.76 1.36 38.13
N ASN A 494 -21.98 1.71 37.75
CA ASN A 494 -22.23 2.98 37.03
C ASN A 494 -21.91 4.21 37.89
N GLU A 495 -22.03 4.09 39.20
CA GLU A 495 -21.72 5.13 40.20
C GLU A 495 -20.21 5.44 40.24
N ASN A 496 -19.37 4.36 40.27
CA ASN A 496 -17.95 4.45 40.49
C ASN A 496 -17.09 4.35 39.21
N PHE A 497 -17.67 3.86 38.13
CA PHE A 497 -17.03 3.81 36.81
C PHE A 497 -17.98 4.34 35.72
N LYS A 498 -18.06 5.66 35.64
CA LYS A 498 -18.98 6.39 34.76
C LYS A 498 -18.60 6.26 33.28
N TRP A 499 -19.54 6.51 32.41
CA TRP A 499 -19.32 6.58 30.97
C TRP A 499 -18.22 7.60 30.62
N LEU A 500 -17.37 7.26 29.66
CA LEU A 500 -16.18 8.03 29.27
C LEU A 500 -15.26 8.38 30.46
N SER A 501 -15.02 7.41 31.33
CA SER A 501 -14.03 7.52 32.38
C SER A 501 -13.00 6.39 32.27
N SER A 502 -11.86 6.60 32.91
CA SER A 502 -10.77 5.64 33.04
C SER A 502 -10.27 5.63 34.47
N LYS A 503 -9.72 4.50 34.89
CA LYS A 503 -9.02 4.36 36.15
C LYS A 503 -7.91 3.33 36.04
N LYS A 504 -6.89 3.45 36.87
CA LYS A 504 -5.91 2.38 37.07
C LYS A 504 -6.54 1.33 37.99
N VAL A 505 -6.30 0.09 37.64
CA VAL A 505 -6.76 -1.08 38.41
C VAL A 505 -5.59 -2.07 38.57
N ASP A 506 -5.59 -2.84 39.65
CA ASP A 506 -4.60 -3.91 39.92
C ASP A 506 -5.09 -5.27 39.38
#